data_70e55deeb7f2383e5864c3c5cce0be77
#
_entry.id   70e55deeb7f2383e5864c3c5cce0be77
#
_cell.length_a   1.000
_cell.length_b   1.000
_cell.length_c   1.000
_cell.angle_alpha   90.00
_cell.angle_beta   90.00
_cell.angle_gamma   90.00
#
_symmetry.space_group_name_H-M   'P 1'
#
loop_
_entity.id
_entity.type
_entity.pdbx_description
1 polymer ?
#
loop_
_entity_poly.entity_id
_entity_poly.type
_entity_poly.pdbx_seq_one_letter_code
_entity_poly.pdbx_strand_id
1 'polypeptide(L)'
;QPAEEGAPEGEEGGAELMLKEGLFEIEKPDAIFGLHVSNFKNGQIWTKPGPIMASAEAFRITVQGKQTHGSRPWSGVDPIIAASDIATTLQTIVSRRLNLLDSQAVVTVGIMKAGTRNNIIPSTAMLEGTIRTFKDSYATQIRDEIKLIAENVAAAHHATAVAEFQVYGGYPVTVNDEELAQKYSSSLIEATNGDFFEARVPRTGAEDFSFFAQQV
;
A
#
# COMPACT_ATOMS: atom_id res chain seq x y z
N GLN A 1 -19.23 -10.26 11.56
CA GLN A 1 -18.58 -9.09 10.98
C GLN A 1 -17.97 -9.46 9.61
N PRO A 2 -18.11 -8.65 8.57
CA PRO A 2 -17.47 -8.90 7.28
C PRO A 2 -15.95 -8.97 7.44
N ALA A 3 -15.31 -9.88 6.73
CA ALA A 3 -13.85 -9.92 6.63
C ALA A 3 -13.34 -8.69 5.85
N GLU A 4 -12.16 -8.19 6.18
CA GLU A 4 -11.59 -7.01 5.52
C GLU A 4 -11.33 -7.24 4.02
N GLU A 5 -11.01 -8.47 3.64
CA GLU A 5 -10.71 -8.86 2.24
C GLU A 5 -11.95 -9.20 1.41
N GLY A 6 -13.13 -9.10 1.92
CA GLY A 6 -14.34 -9.56 1.22
C GLY A 6 -15.55 -8.66 1.43
N ALA A 7 -15.37 -7.47 1.99
CA ALA A 7 -16.46 -6.52 2.12
C ALA A 7 -16.98 -6.12 0.73
N PRO A 8 -18.31 -6.12 0.50
CA PRO A 8 -18.88 -5.61 -0.74
C PRO A 8 -18.46 -4.17 -1.02
N GLU A 9 -18.48 -3.76 -2.28
CA GLU A 9 -18.15 -2.38 -2.66
C GLU A 9 -19.03 -1.37 -1.92
N GLY A 10 -18.40 -0.47 -1.15
CA GLY A 10 -19.08 0.53 -0.32
C GLY A 10 -19.42 0.07 1.10
N GLU A 11 -19.06 -1.14 1.50
CA GLU A 11 -19.17 -1.61 2.88
C GLU A 11 -17.80 -1.65 3.55
N GLU A 12 -17.75 -1.25 4.82
CA GLU A 12 -16.56 -1.36 5.64
C GLU A 12 -16.56 -2.72 6.37
N GLY A 13 -15.37 -3.24 6.66
CA GLY A 13 -15.19 -4.50 7.39
C GLY A 13 -13.96 -4.48 8.29
N GLY A 14 -13.64 -5.64 8.86
CA GLY A 14 -12.40 -5.86 9.61
C GLY A 14 -12.25 -5.04 10.90
N ALA A 15 -11.01 -4.85 11.29
CA ALA A 15 -10.63 -4.21 12.55
C ALA A 15 -11.04 -2.74 12.62
N GLU A 16 -10.95 -2.00 11.51
CA GLU A 16 -11.30 -0.58 11.47
C GLU A 16 -12.79 -0.36 11.79
N LEU A 17 -13.67 -1.17 11.21
CA LEU A 17 -15.10 -1.11 11.51
C LEU A 17 -15.37 -1.45 12.98
N MET A 18 -14.73 -2.47 13.54
CA MET A 18 -14.90 -2.82 14.95
C MET A 18 -14.53 -1.67 15.89
N LEU A 19 -13.44 -0.95 15.58
CA LEU A 19 -13.04 0.24 16.35
C LEU A 19 -14.07 1.37 16.20
N LYS A 20 -14.59 1.63 15.00
CA LYS A 20 -15.63 2.63 14.75
C LYS A 20 -16.94 2.30 15.48
N GLU A 21 -17.25 1.02 15.65
CA GLU A 21 -18.40 0.51 16.41
C GLU A 21 -18.18 0.53 17.95
N GLY A 22 -17.04 1.04 18.42
CA GLY A 22 -16.79 1.26 19.84
C GLY A 22 -16.22 0.03 20.57
N LEU A 23 -15.51 -0.87 19.87
CA LEU A 23 -14.94 -2.06 20.51
C LEU A 23 -14.16 -1.75 21.78
N PHE A 24 -13.34 -0.70 21.78
CA PHE A 24 -12.50 -0.30 22.93
C PHE A 24 -13.16 0.75 23.84
N GLU A 25 -14.39 1.16 23.56
CA GLU A 25 -15.18 2.03 24.44
C GLU A 25 -15.75 1.25 25.62
N ILE A 26 -15.99 -0.06 25.46
CA ILE A 26 -16.51 -0.94 26.52
C ILE A 26 -15.40 -1.20 27.54
N GLU A 27 -14.27 -1.70 27.06
CA GLU A 27 -13.05 -1.93 27.85
C GLU A 27 -11.84 -1.92 26.91
N LYS A 28 -10.87 -1.06 27.18
CA LYS A 28 -9.63 -1.02 26.42
C LYS A 28 -8.65 -2.04 27.01
N PRO A 29 -8.18 -3.03 26.23
CA PRO A 29 -7.23 -4.01 26.74
C PRO A 29 -5.83 -3.41 26.93
N ASP A 30 -5.06 -3.97 27.87
CA ASP A 30 -3.64 -3.62 28.08
C ASP A 30 -2.74 -4.24 26.99
N ALA A 31 -3.19 -5.31 26.34
CA ALA A 31 -2.51 -5.98 25.25
C ALA A 31 -3.50 -6.75 24.37
N ILE A 32 -3.21 -6.83 23.08
CA ILE A 32 -3.99 -7.59 22.11
C ILE A 32 -3.08 -8.50 21.29
N PHE A 33 -3.54 -9.69 20.96
CA PHE A 33 -2.81 -10.66 20.15
C PHE A 33 -3.66 -11.10 18.98
N GLY A 34 -3.05 -11.20 17.80
CA GLY A 34 -3.63 -11.77 16.59
C GLY A 34 -2.79 -12.92 16.06
N LEU A 35 -3.43 -13.90 15.43
CA LEU A 35 -2.78 -15.01 14.76
C LEU A 35 -3.21 -15.05 13.30
N HIS A 36 -2.28 -14.72 12.39
CA HIS A 36 -2.50 -14.79 10.97
C HIS A 36 -2.10 -16.16 10.40
N VAL A 37 -3.00 -16.77 9.66
CA VAL A 37 -2.72 -18.05 8.98
C VAL A 37 -1.83 -17.84 7.76
N SER A 38 -0.77 -18.62 7.65
CA SER A 38 0.19 -18.56 6.55
C SER A 38 0.51 -19.93 5.98
N ASN A 39 1.11 -19.96 4.79
CA ASN A 39 1.51 -21.17 4.08
C ASN A 39 2.82 -21.79 4.64
N PHE A 40 2.97 -21.82 5.96
CA PHE A 40 4.09 -22.48 6.62
C PHE A 40 3.78 -23.93 6.99
N LYS A 41 4.78 -24.62 7.53
CA LYS A 41 4.62 -25.93 8.11
C LYS A 41 3.60 -25.87 9.26
N ASN A 42 2.68 -26.85 9.30
CA ASN A 42 1.71 -26.95 10.39
C ASN A 42 2.42 -27.01 11.75
N GLY A 43 1.91 -26.25 12.72
CA GLY A 43 2.46 -26.15 14.07
C GLY A 43 3.61 -25.17 14.21
N GLN A 44 4.12 -24.58 13.14
CA GLN A 44 5.13 -23.54 13.18
C GLN A 44 4.52 -22.17 13.45
N ILE A 45 5.11 -21.43 14.39
CA ILE A 45 4.79 -20.02 14.63
C ILE A 45 5.98 -19.16 14.22
N TRP A 46 5.66 -18.08 13.53
CA TRP A 46 6.61 -17.05 13.13
C TRP A 46 6.20 -15.70 13.71
N THR A 47 7.15 -14.96 14.26
CA THR A 47 6.94 -13.59 14.74
C THR A 47 8.16 -12.72 14.49
N LYS A 48 8.03 -11.42 14.76
CA LYS A 48 9.11 -10.45 14.70
C LYS A 48 8.78 -9.27 15.63
N PRO A 49 9.69 -8.86 16.53
CA PRO A 49 9.58 -7.58 17.24
C PRO A 49 9.63 -6.39 16.26
N GLY A 50 8.89 -5.32 16.57
CA GLY A 50 8.78 -4.15 15.72
C GLY A 50 7.96 -4.40 14.44
N PRO A 51 8.22 -3.68 13.33
CA PRO A 51 7.47 -3.84 12.10
C PRO A 51 7.53 -5.27 11.56
N ILE A 52 6.36 -5.93 11.45
CA ILE A 52 6.23 -7.33 11.01
C ILE A 52 5.58 -7.45 9.64
N MET A 53 4.56 -6.64 9.33
CA MET A 53 3.93 -6.59 8.01
C MET A 53 3.84 -5.15 7.51
N ALA A 54 3.89 -4.99 6.19
CA ALA A 54 3.90 -3.67 5.56
C ALA A 54 2.55 -2.96 5.68
N SER A 55 2.58 -1.63 5.54
CA SER A 55 1.37 -0.88 5.17
C SER A 55 0.88 -1.32 3.79
N ALA A 56 -0.41 -1.13 3.54
CA ALA A 56 -0.99 -1.31 2.21
C ALA A 56 -1.75 -0.04 1.82
N GLU A 57 -1.43 0.50 0.66
CA GLU A 57 -2.13 1.65 0.11
C GLU A 57 -2.21 1.53 -1.41
N ALA A 58 -3.39 1.83 -1.98
CA ALA A 58 -3.57 1.95 -3.41
C ALA A 58 -3.54 3.42 -3.83
N PHE A 59 -2.97 3.69 -5.00
CA PHE A 59 -3.02 5.01 -5.62
C PHE A 59 -3.59 4.92 -7.04
N ARG A 60 -4.19 6.04 -7.48
CA ARG A 60 -4.65 6.25 -8.85
C ARG A 60 -4.10 7.56 -9.37
N ILE A 61 -3.59 7.56 -10.60
CA ILE A 61 -3.19 8.78 -11.31
C ILE A 61 -4.05 8.89 -12.56
N THR A 62 -4.80 9.97 -12.66
CA THR A 62 -5.56 10.31 -13.87
C THR A 62 -4.81 11.38 -14.63
N VAL A 63 -4.40 11.07 -15.86
CA VAL A 63 -3.72 11.99 -16.78
C VAL A 63 -4.73 12.52 -17.77
N GLN A 64 -4.89 13.83 -17.82
CA GLN A 64 -5.78 14.53 -18.73
C GLN A 64 -4.99 15.14 -19.87
N GLY A 65 -5.25 14.67 -21.08
CA GLY A 65 -4.74 15.19 -22.33
C GLY A 65 -5.84 15.84 -23.19
N LYS A 66 -5.64 15.82 -24.50
CA LYS A 66 -6.61 16.34 -25.49
C LYS A 66 -6.72 15.38 -26.65
N GLN A 67 -7.92 14.84 -26.84
CA GLN A 67 -8.21 13.90 -27.92
C GLN A 67 -7.94 14.50 -29.30
N THR A 68 -7.39 13.67 -30.20
CA THR A 68 -7.21 14.01 -31.62
C THR A 68 -7.10 12.74 -32.46
N HIS A 69 -7.17 12.92 -33.80
CA HIS A 69 -6.88 11.81 -34.73
C HIS A 69 -5.38 11.45 -34.68
N GLY A 70 -5.07 10.15 -34.59
CA GLY A 70 -3.69 9.66 -34.47
C GLY A 70 -2.73 10.11 -35.55
N SER A 71 -3.23 10.45 -36.77
CA SER A 71 -2.42 11.04 -37.84
C SER A 71 -2.13 12.53 -37.67
N ARG A 72 -2.70 13.19 -36.67
CA ARG A 72 -2.52 14.63 -36.40
C ARG A 72 -2.18 14.87 -34.92
N PRO A 73 -1.12 14.24 -34.36
CA PRO A 73 -0.81 14.31 -32.95
C PRO A 73 -0.54 15.73 -32.47
N TRP A 74 -0.04 16.62 -33.31
CA TRP A 74 0.21 18.05 -32.99
C TRP A 74 -1.06 18.87 -32.72
N SER A 75 -2.25 18.34 -32.99
CA SER A 75 -3.55 18.99 -32.73
C SER A 75 -4.16 18.61 -31.38
N GLY A 76 -3.55 17.69 -30.68
CA GLY A 76 -3.97 17.17 -29.38
C GLY A 76 -2.87 17.22 -28.33
N VAL A 77 -3.10 16.53 -27.22
CA VAL A 77 -2.13 16.25 -26.15
C VAL A 77 -2.25 14.79 -25.79
N ASP A 78 -1.17 14.03 -25.94
CA ASP A 78 -1.20 12.57 -25.79
C ASP A 78 -1.02 12.16 -24.31
N PRO A 79 -2.08 11.70 -23.64
CA PRO A 79 -1.99 11.26 -22.25
C PRO A 79 -1.35 9.86 -22.12
N ILE A 80 -1.26 9.06 -23.20
CA ILE A 80 -0.63 7.73 -23.18
C ILE A 80 0.87 7.89 -22.97
N ILE A 81 1.50 8.78 -23.73
CA ILE A 81 2.94 9.02 -23.60
C ILE A 81 3.25 9.64 -22.24
N ALA A 82 2.47 10.64 -21.80
CA ALA A 82 2.64 11.23 -20.47
C ALA A 82 2.51 10.17 -19.36
N ALA A 83 1.48 9.30 -19.41
CA ALA A 83 1.30 8.24 -18.42
C ALA A 83 2.44 7.21 -18.44
N SER A 84 2.99 6.88 -19.61
CA SER A 84 4.13 5.97 -19.76
C SER A 84 5.39 6.54 -19.08
N ASP A 85 5.66 7.82 -19.29
CA ASP A 85 6.80 8.51 -18.67
C ASP A 85 6.60 8.67 -17.15
N ILE A 86 5.37 8.93 -16.69
CA ILE A 86 5.03 8.92 -15.27
C ILE A 86 5.34 7.54 -14.69
N ALA A 87 4.82 6.44 -15.28
CA ALA A 87 5.03 5.09 -14.79
C ALA A 87 6.52 4.72 -14.67
N THR A 88 7.32 5.13 -15.65
CA THR A 88 8.78 4.94 -15.65
C THR A 88 9.46 5.78 -14.56
N THR A 89 9.07 7.05 -14.43
CA THR A 89 9.68 7.98 -13.47
C THR A 89 9.35 7.59 -12.03
N LEU A 90 8.15 7.05 -11.76
CA LEU A 90 7.75 6.54 -10.44
C LEU A 90 8.74 5.49 -9.89
N GLN A 91 9.41 4.71 -10.76
CA GLN A 91 10.40 3.72 -10.33
C GLN A 91 11.63 4.36 -9.67
N THR A 92 11.85 5.65 -9.90
CA THR A 92 12.95 6.39 -9.26
C THR A 92 12.69 6.72 -7.79
N ILE A 93 11.45 6.67 -7.31
CA ILE A 93 11.11 6.95 -5.92
C ILE A 93 11.88 6.01 -5.01
N VAL A 94 11.70 4.70 -5.17
CA VAL A 94 12.37 3.69 -4.35
C VAL A 94 13.87 3.68 -4.60
N SER A 95 14.30 3.76 -5.86
CA SER A 95 15.70 3.58 -6.22
C SER A 95 16.59 4.81 -6.01
N ARG A 96 16.02 6.03 -5.85
CA ARG A 96 16.78 7.29 -5.82
C ARG A 96 16.39 8.27 -4.71
N ARG A 97 15.22 8.10 -4.07
CA ARG A 97 14.67 9.07 -3.14
C ARG A 97 14.53 8.54 -1.71
N LEU A 98 14.53 7.21 -1.52
CA LEU A 98 14.43 6.57 -0.22
C LEU A 98 15.79 6.02 0.24
N ASN A 99 16.04 6.12 1.55
CA ASN A 99 17.20 5.44 2.16
C ASN A 99 16.85 4.00 2.47
N LEU A 100 17.18 3.08 1.56
CA LEU A 100 16.87 1.65 1.69
C LEU A 100 17.64 0.95 2.84
N LEU A 101 18.64 1.60 3.44
CA LEU A 101 19.30 1.11 4.65
C LEU A 101 18.47 1.36 5.91
N ASP A 102 17.60 2.38 5.86
CA ASP A 102 16.72 2.74 6.97
C ASP A 102 15.42 1.93 6.96
N SER A 103 14.77 1.80 5.80
CA SER A 103 13.55 1.01 5.63
C SER A 103 13.35 0.61 4.16
N GLN A 104 12.66 -0.50 3.95
CA GLN A 104 12.28 -0.96 2.61
C GLN A 104 10.94 -0.33 2.20
N ALA A 105 10.74 -0.22 0.89
CA ALA A 105 9.47 0.20 0.30
C ALA A 105 9.28 -0.43 -1.08
N VAL A 106 8.01 -0.54 -1.49
CA VAL A 106 7.61 -0.97 -2.83
C VAL A 106 6.62 0.02 -3.39
N VAL A 107 6.84 0.45 -4.63
CA VAL A 107 5.90 1.24 -5.44
C VAL A 107 5.72 0.51 -6.76
N THR A 108 4.51 0.05 -7.04
CA THR A 108 4.21 -0.72 -8.25
C THR A 108 3.03 -0.10 -8.99
N VAL A 109 3.17 0.11 -10.29
CA VAL A 109 2.04 0.36 -11.18
C VAL A 109 1.55 -0.99 -11.70
N GLY A 110 0.34 -1.39 -11.30
CA GLY A 110 -0.27 -2.66 -11.68
C GLY A 110 -1.25 -2.55 -12.85
N ILE A 111 -1.82 -1.35 -13.06
CA ILE A 111 -2.81 -1.09 -14.12
C ILE A 111 -2.41 0.17 -14.88
N MET A 112 -2.50 0.09 -16.21
CA MET A 112 -2.46 1.24 -17.12
C MET A 112 -3.60 1.07 -18.13
N LYS A 113 -4.49 2.06 -18.21
CA LYS A 113 -5.64 2.06 -19.14
C LYS A 113 -5.71 3.35 -19.92
N ALA A 114 -5.83 3.26 -21.24
CA ALA A 114 -6.06 4.41 -22.11
C ALA A 114 -6.56 3.97 -23.48
N GLY A 115 -7.32 4.85 -24.14
CA GLY A 115 -7.74 4.69 -25.52
C GLY A 115 -8.78 3.59 -25.74
N THR A 116 -9.45 3.69 -26.89
CA THR A 116 -10.45 2.70 -27.36
C THR A 116 -10.29 2.33 -28.83
N ARG A 117 -9.52 3.13 -29.59
CA ARG A 117 -9.27 2.91 -31.02
C ARG A 117 -7.82 3.22 -31.35
N ASN A 118 -7.25 2.39 -32.22
CA ASN A 118 -5.84 2.48 -32.66
C ASN A 118 -5.45 3.77 -33.40
N ASN A 119 -6.43 4.49 -33.96
CA ASN A 119 -6.21 5.70 -34.74
C ASN A 119 -6.67 6.99 -34.01
N ILE A 120 -6.92 6.93 -32.70
CA ILE A 120 -7.35 8.07 -31.90
C ILE A 120 -6.45 8.18 -30.67
N ILE A 121 -5.84 9.34 -30.46
CA ILE A 121 -5.24 9.74 -29.21
C ILE A 121 -6.39 10.05 -28.24
N PRO A 122 -6.49 9.38 -27.07
CA PRO A 122 -7.61 9.60 -26.16
C PRO A 122 -7.52 10.94 -25.41
N SER A 123 -8.57 11.30 -24.71
CA SER A 123 -8.55 12.48 -23.82
C SER A 123 -7.93 12.20 -22.46
N THR A 124 -7.91 10.92 -22.03
CA THR A 124 -7.45 10.53 -20.69
C THR A 124 -6.64 9.24 -20.73
N ALA A 125 -5.72 9.10 -19.80
CA ALA A 125 -5.08 7.84 -19.40
C ALA A 125 -5.13 7.71 -17.88
N MET A 126 -5.12 6.47 -17.38
CA MET A 126 -5.19 6.16 -15.96
C MET A 126 -4.12 5.12 -15.60
N LEU A 127 -3.44 5.37 -14.49
CA LEU A 127 -2.55 4.45 -13.81
C LEU A 127 -3.12 4.10 -12.44
N GLU A 128 -3.06 2.84 -12.05
CA GLU A 128 -3.31 2.44 -10.67
C GLU A 128 -2.16 1.56 -10.16
N GLY A 129 -1.88 1.70 -8.88
CA GLY A 129 -0.78 0.97 -8.28
C GLY A 129 -0.91 0.81 -6.78
N THR A 130 0.12 0.22 -6.21
CA THR A 130 0.20 -0.06 -4.77
C THR A 130 1.49 0.47 -4.17
N ILE A 131 1.39 0.91 -2.91
CA ILE A 131 2.49 1.31 -2.06
C ILE A 131 2.56 0.32 -0.90
N ARG A 132 3.79 -0.14 -0.54
CA ARG A 132 4.09 -0.91 0.66
C ARG A 132 5.27 -0.29 1.36
N THR A 133 5.17 -0.05 2.65
CA THR A 133 6.29 0.45 3.47
C THR A 133 6.22 -0.13 4.89
N PHE A 134 7.32 0.03 5.63
CA PHE A 134 7.43 -0.35 7.04
C PHE A 134 7.63 0.86 7.95
N LYS A 135 7.45 2.09 7.40
CA LYS A 135 7.49 3.36 8.13
C LYS A 135 6.46 4.35 7.57
N ASP A 136 5.69 4.99 8.42
CA ASP A 136 4.68 5.97 8.03
C ASP A 136 5.30 7.21 7.36
N SER A 137 6.52 7.60 7.80
CA SER A 137 7.25 8.69 7.15
C SER A 137 7.57 8.40 5.69
N TYR A 138 7.83 7.13 5.34
CA TYR A 138 8.06 6.73 3.95
C TYR A 138 6.77 6.70 3.15
N ALA A 139 5.64 6.30 3.74
CA ALA A 139 4.34 6.38 3.09
C ALA A 139 4.02 7.83 2.69
N THR A 140 4.24 8.77 3.61
CA THR A 140 4.05 10.21 3.36
C THR A 140 4.98 10.71 2.26
N GLN A 141 6.28 10.42 2.36
CA GLN A 141 7.26 10.83 1.35
C GLN A 141 6.93 10.26 -0.04
N ILE A 142 6.53 8.99 -0.12
CA ILE A 142 6.16 8.35 -1.39
C ILE A 142 4.94 9.02 -2.01
N ARG A 143 3.90 9.35 -1.21
CA ARG A 143 2.72 10.08 -1.71
C ARG A 143 3.09 11.44 -2.29
N ASP A 144 3.94 12.18 -1.60
CA ASP A 144 4.39 13.50 -2.07
C ASP A 144 5.21 13.40 -3.35
N GLU A 145 6.09 12.40 -3.44
CA GLU A 145 6.88 12.15 -4.65
C GLU A 145 6.01 11.68 -5.83
N ILE A 146 4.98 10.85 -5.59
CA ILE A 146 4.03 10.45 -6.64
C ILE A 146 3.28 11.67 -7.19
N LYS A 147 2.78 12.56 -6.33
CA LYS A 147 2.14 13.82 -6.76
C LYS A 147 3.09 14.67 -7.58
N LEU A 148 4.29 14.91 -7.05
CA LEU A 148 5.31 15.73 -7.70
C LEU A 148 5.65 15.20 -9.10
N ILE A 149 5.89 13.89 -9.21
CA ILE A 149 6.21 13.25 -10.49
C ILE A 149 5.02 13.34 -11.45
N ALA A 150 3.81 12.98 -10.99
CA ALA A 150 2.63 13.00 -11.85
C ALA A 150 2.37 14.37 -12.44
N GLU A 151 2.39 15.42 -11.62
CA GLU A 151 2.14 16.81 -12.04
C GLU A 151 3.21 17.33 -13.01
N ASN A 152 4.50 17.16 -12.67
CA ASN A 152 5.57 17.76 -13.45
C ASN A 152 5.86 16.99 -14.75
N VAL A 153 5.77 15.66 -14.74
CA VAL A 153 5.90 14.86 -15.97
C VAL A 153 4.73 15.13 -16.91
N ALA A 154 3.49 15.17 -16.41
CA ALA A 154 2.34 15.54 -17.22
C ALA A 154 2.50 16.93 -17.82
N ALA A 155 2.94 17.92 -17.05
CA ALA A 155 3.18 19.28 -17.53
C ALA A 155 4.24 19.34 -18.63
N ALA A 156 5.30 18.53 -18.57
CA ALA A 156 6.30 18.42 -19.63
C ALA A 156 5.72 17.93 -20.97
N HIS A 157 4.60 17.21 -20.92
CA HIS A 157 3.81 16.75 -22.07
C HIS A 157 2.64 17.66 -22.42
N HIS A 158 2.53 18.85 -21.82
CA HIS A 158 1.37 19.75 -21.94
C HIS A 158 0.05 19.15 -21.46
N ALA A 159 0.10 18.06 -20.68
CA ALA A 159 -1.02 17.41 -20.01
C ALA A 159 -1.14 17.89 -18.56
N THR A 160 -2.20 17.46 -17.88
CA THR A 160 -2.31 17.58 -16.41
C THR A 160 -2.49 16.20 -15.80
N ALA A 161 -2.09 16.04 -14.54
CA ALA A 161 -2.32 14.80 -13.82
C ALA A 161 -2.75 15.09 -12.39
N VAL A 162 -3.63 14.21 -11.86
CA VAL A 162 -4.06 14.21 -10.46
C VAL A 162 -3.79 12.84 -9.88
N ALA A 163 -3.16 12.80 -8.70
CA ALA A 163 -2.92 11.58 -7.94
C ALA A 163 -3.87 11.51 -6.73
N GLU A 164 -4.57 10.40 -6.60
CA GLU A 164 -5.46 10.04 -5.50
C GLU A 164 -4.86 8.86 -4.74
N PHE A 165 -5.12 8.80 -3.42
CA PHE A 165 -4.57 7.76 -2.55
C PHE A 165 -5.68 7.09 -1.76
N GLN A 166 -5.39 5.88 -1.26
CA GLN A 166 -6.33 5.06 -0.50
C GLN A 166 -7.65 4.81 -1.27
N VAL A 167 -7.56 4.72 -2.60
CA VAL A 167 -8.73 4.58 -3.47
C VAL A 167 -9.57 3.33 -3.20
N TYR A 168 -9.01 2.36 -2.48
CA TYR A 168 -9.66 1.12 -2.01
C TYR A 168 -9.47 0.91 -0.51
N GLY A 169 -9.28 1.99 0.27
CA GLY A 169 -8.83 1.90 1.65
C GLY A 169 -7.33 1.59 1.77
N GLY A 170 -6.89 1.22 2.95
CA GLY A 170 -5.49 0.88 3.21
C GLY A 170 -5.27 0.43 4.64
N TYR A 171 -4.12 -0.18 4.90
CA TYR A 171 -3.72 -0.64 6.23
C TYR A 171 -2.43 0.06 6.68
N PRO A 172 -2.36 0.49 7.95
CA PRO A 172 -1.11 0.93 8.55
C PRO A 172 -0.05 -0.17 8.57
N VAL A 173 1.17 0.19 8.93
CA VAL A 173 2.21 -0.80 9.23
C VAL A 173 1.77 -1.61 10.44
N THR A 174 1.82 -2.94 10.34
CA THR A 174 1.62 -3.82 11.50
C THR A 174 2.91 -3.87 12.31
N VAL A 175 2.86 -3.33 13.52
CA VAL A 175 4.01 -3.24 14.42
C VAL A 175 3.71 -4.04 15.68
N ASN A 176 4.55 -5.03 15.97
CA ASN A 176 4.51 -5.70 17.26
C ASN A 176 5.28 -4.87 18.29
N ASP A 177 4.70 -4.67 19.47
CA ASP A 177 5.43 -4.14 20.61
C ASP A 177 6.65 -5.02 20.90
N GLU A 178 7.83 -4.42 21.01
CA GLU A 178 9.09 -5.16 21.12
C GLU A 178 9.22 -5.89 22.47
N GLU A 179 8.80 -5.25 23.59
CA GLU A 179 8.86 -5.86 24.91
C GLU A 179 7.86 -7.00 25.03
N LEU A 180 6.65 -6.79 24.52
CA LEU A 180 5.59 -7.80 24.54
C LEU A 180 5.98 -9.02 23.70
N ALA A 181 6.50 -8.79 22.48
CA ALA A 181 6.95 -9.86 21.58
C ALA A 181 8.07 -10.69 22.22
N GLN A 182 9.04 -10.05 22.88
CA GLN A 182 10.13 -10.74 23.60
C GLN A 182 9.60 -11.50 24.83
N LYS A 183 8.73 -10.89 25.61
CA LYS A 183 8.15 -11.49 26.82
C LYS A 183 7.42 -12.80 26.54
N TYR A 184 6.66 -12.87 25.44
CA TYR A 184 5.87 -14.04 25.11
C TYR A 184 6.58 -15.05 24.20
N SER A 185 7.79 -14.77 23.72
CA SER A 185 8.57 -15.70 22.88
C SER A 185 8.76 -17.06 23.53
N SER A 186 9.05 -17.13 24.83
CA SER A 186 9.22 -18.39 25.55
C SER A 186 7.94 -19.25 25.57
N SER A 187 6.79 -18.64 25.77
CA SER A 187 5.50 -19.34 25.74
C SER A 187 5.18 -19.84 24.34
N LEU A 188 5.51 -19.10 23.29
CA LEU A 188 5.34 -19.53 21.90
C LEU A 188 6.27 -20.69 21.54
N ILE A 189 7.52 -20.67 22.00
CA ILE A 189 8.46 -21.78 21.85
C ILE A 189 7.92 -23.05 22.51
N GLU A 190 7.40 -22.94 23.73
CA GLU A 190 6.80 -24.06 24.46
C GLU A 190 5.58 -24.60 23.71
N ALA A 191 4.64 -23.74 23.32
CA ALA A 191 3.42 -24.11 22.60
C ALA A 191 3.67 -24.80 21.27
N THR A 192 4.79 -24.50 20.60
CA THR A 192 5.19 -25.09 19.32
C THR A 192 6.16 -26.28 19.46
N ASN A 193 6.48 -26.71 20.67
CA ASN A 193 7.53 -27.69 20.93
C ASN A 193 8.88 -27.32 20.27
N GLY A 194 9.20 -26.01 20.23
CA GLY A 194 10.43 -25.49 19.63
C GLY A 194 10.34 -25.17 18.12
N ASP A 195 9.22 -25.42 17.47
CA ASP A 195 9.02 -25.03 16.05
C ASP A 195 8.57 -23.55 15.93
N PHE A 196 9.36 -22.68 16.56
CA PHE A 196 9.20 -21.26 16.62
C PHE A 196 10.32 -20.57 15.83
N PHE A 197 9.96 -19.52 15.10
CA PHE A 197 10.89 -18.78 14.27
C PHE A 197 10.75 -17.27 14.46
N GLU A 198 11.81 -16.63 14.93
CA GLU A 198 11.89 -15.17 14.94
C GLU A 198 12.49 -14.68 13.62
N ALA A 199 11.69 -13.94 12.87
CA ALA A 199 12.09 -13.46 11.56
C ALA A 199 13.06 -12.27 11.65
N ARG A 200 14.05 -12.28 10.78
CA ARG A 200 15.02 -11.17 10.65
C ARG A 200 14.47 -10.02 9.82
N VAL A 201 13.54 -10.28 8.89
CA VAL A 201 12.97 -9.31 7.98
C VAL A 201 11.43 -9.36 8.03
N PRO A 202 10.75 -8.21 7.92
CA PRO A 202 9.30 -8.17 7.86
C PRO A 202 8.79 -8.70 6.52
N ARG A 203 7.47 -8.89 6.40
CA ARG A 203 6.79 -9.31 5.18
C ARG A 203 6.09 -8.14 4.49
N THR A 204 6.01 -8.20 3.17
CA THR A 204 5.33 -7.18 2.36
C THR A 204 3.80 -7.37 2.28
N GLY A 205 3.25 -8.43 2.88
CA GLY A 205 1.82 -8.52 3.16
C GLY A 205 1.37 -7.43 4.13
N ALA A 206 0.09 -7.16 4.17
CA ALA A 206 -0.52 -6.21 5.09
C ALA A 206 -1.61 -6.92 5.90
N GLU A 207 -2.01 -6.33 7.03
CA GLU A 207 -2.94 -6.92 7.98
C GLU A 207 -3.72 -5.81 8.69
N ASP A 208 -5.05 -5.94 8.75
CA ASP A 208 -5.91 -4.94 9.39
C ASP A 208 -5.77 -4.91 10.91
N PHE A 209 -5.21 -5.95 11.52
CA PHE A 209 -4.82 -5.96 12.93
C PHE A 209 -3.96 -4.74 13.31
N SER A 210 -3.29 -4.13 12.34
CA SER A 210 -2.55 -2.88 12.50
C SER A 210 -3.38 -1.75 13.10
N PHE A 211 -4.68 -1.68 12.83
CA PHE A 211 -5.58 -0.69 13.42
C PHE A 211 -5.75 -0.90 14.93
N PHE A 212 -5.86 -2.16 15.38
CA PHE A 212 -5.87 -2.47 16.82
C PHE A 212 -4.54 -2.11 17.48
N ALA A 213 -3.42 -2.49 16.86
CA ALA A 213 -2.08 -2.24 17.39
C ALA A 213 -1.76 -0.74 17.54
N GLN A 214 -2.45 0.15 16.82
CA GLN A 214 -2.32 1.61 16.98
C GLN A 214 -3.11 2.15 18.19
N GLN A 215 -4.01 1.37 18.75
CA GLN A 215 -4.91 1.82 19.82
C GLN A 215 -4.54 1.27 21.20
N VAL A 216 -3.67 0.26 21.28
CA VAL A 216 -3.30 -0.45 22.52
C VAL A 216 -1.85 -0.23 22.90
#